data_ea1b1551e31594aa230351dbbbd07bc1
#
_entry.id   ea1b1551e31594aa230351dbbbd07bc1
#
_cell.length_a   1.000
_cell.length_b   1.000
_cell.length_c   1.000
_cell.angle_alpha   90.00
_cell.angle_beta   90.00
_cell.angle_gamma   90.00
#
_symmetry.space_group_name_H-M   'P 1'
#
loop_
_entity.id
_entity.type
_entity.pdbx_description
1 polymer ?
#
loop_
_entity_poly.entity_id
_entity_poly.type
_entity_poly.pdbx_seq_one_letter_code
_entity_poly.pdbx_strand_id
1 'polypeptide(L)'
;MDDAVISCSSLQFSVEGVYDVMGYAGNVPEYPVNELVNSIWKRVEKTVTPHFYYQIFDCEILSDRVCIQNTVFETGKVIARSLRKSKQMAVFVATVGQEYENLVNEIEAEDDSVSLFILYSIGTCLVESV
;
A
#
# COMPACT_ATOMS: atom_id res chain seq x y z
N MET A 1 7.80 18.98 -14.90
CA MET A 1 7.76 18.02 -13.78
C MET A 1 6.34 17.97 -13.25
N ASP A 2 5.69 16.88 -13.53
CA ASP A 2 4.29 16.74 -13.16
C ASP A 2 4.20 15.91 -11.87
N ASP A 3 4.18 16.60 -10.74
CA ASP A 3 3.89 15.96 -9.48
C ASP A 3 2.38 15.82 -9.36
N ALA A 4 1.88 14.61 -9.28
CA ALA A 4 0.48 14.36 -9.05
C ALA A 4 0.27 13.77 -7.67
N VAL A 5 -0.63 14.39 -6.91
CA VAL A 5 -1.12 13.87 -5.63
C VAL A 5 -2.52 13.35 -5.88
N ILE A 6 -2.73 12.06 -5.67
CA ILE A 6 -4.06 11.46 -5.79
C ILE A 6 -4.53 11.11 -4.39
N SER A 7 -5.61 11.74 -3.94
CA SER A 7 -6.29 11.36 -2.72
C SER A 7 -7.11 10.11 -2.95
N CYS A 8 -6.98 9.13 -2.06
CA CYS A 8 -7.62 7.82 -2.21
C CYS A 8 -9.10 7.76 -1.84
N SER A 9 -9.79 8.88 -1.74
CA SER A 9 -11.22 8.93 -1.45
C SER A 9 -12.08 8.23 -2.53
N SER A 10 -11.49 7.96 -3.70
CA SER A 10 -12.15 7.27 -4.81
C SER A 10 -11.72 5.80 -4.98
N LEU A 11 -10.84 5.28 -4.14
CA LEU A 11 -10.39 3.90 -4.25
C LEU A 11 -11.46 2.93 -3.75
N GLN A 12 -11.70 1.90 -4.55
CA GLN A 12 -12.58 0.81 -4.13
C GLN A 12 -11.84 -0.12 -3.19
N PHE A 13 -12.30 -0.16 -1.96
CA PHE A 13 -11.81 -1.09 -0.95
C PHE A 13 -12.87 -2.16 -0.73
N SER A 14 -12.47 -3.43 -0.74
CA SER A 14 -13.37 -4.54 -0.44
C SER A 14 -12.93 -5.30 0.82
N VAL A 15 -13.90 -5.63 1.67
CA VAL A 15 -13.67 -6.44 2.87
C VAL A 15 -13.16 -7.83 2.50
N GLU A 16 -13.59 -8.37 1.38
CA GLU A 16 -13.11 -9.65 0.86
C GLU A 16 -11.59 -9.67 0.63
N GLY A 17 -11.04 -8.57 0.14
CA GLY A 17 -9.59 -8.42 0.00
C GLY A 17 -8.86 -8.50 1.33
N VAL A 18 -9.42 -7.96 2.40
CA VAL A 18 -8.87 -8.08 3.75
C VAL A 18 -8.89 -9.52 4.23
N TYR A 19 -9.99 -10.22 4.01
CA TYR A 19 -10.09 -11.64 4.37
C TYR A 19 -9.05 -12.49 3.64
N ASP A 20 -8.80 -12.19 2.38
CA ASP A 20 -7.77 -12.87 1.60
C ASP A 20 -6.36 -12.63 2.17
N VAL A 21 -6.02 -11.40 2.52
CA VAL A 21 -4.75 -11.05 3.17
C VAL A 21 -4.62 -11.75 4.53
N MET A 22 -5.71 -11.88 5.27
CA MET A 22 -5.74 -12.61 6.54
C MET A 22 -5.59 -14.13 6.39
N GLY A 23 -5.71 -14.66 5.18
CA GLY A 23 -5.51 -16.08 4.90
C GLY A 23 -6.77 -16.90 4.78
N TYR A 24 -7.95 -16.28 4.63
CA TYR A 24 -9.22 -17.01 4.51
C TYR A 24 -9.48 -17.60 3.13
N ALA A 25 -8.69 -17.24 2.11
CA ALA A 25 -8.71 -17.88 0.77
C ALA A 25 -10.12 -17.98 0.15
N GLY A 26 -10.84 -16.87 0.08
CA GLY A 26 -12.19 -16.80 -0.48
C GLY A 26 -13.31 -17.15 0.51
N ASN A 27 -12.98 -17.56 1.72
CA ASN A 27 -13.96 -17.80 2.78
C ASN A 27 -14.18 -16.54 3.63
N VAL A 28 -15.34 -16.46 4.27
CA VAL A 28 -15.66 -15.38 5.20
C VAL A 28 -15.45 -15.88 6.64
N PRO A 29 -14.69 -15.15 7.46
CA PRO A 29 -14.53 -15.55 8.86
C PRO A 29 -15.85 -15.48 9.64
N GLU A 30 -15.97 -16.39 10.59
CA GLU A 30 -17.13 -16.43 11.49
C GLU A 30 -16.99 -15.44 12.64
N TYR A 31 -18.09 -15.26 13.37
CA TYR A 31 -18.10 -14.48 14.61
C TYR A 31 -17.05 -15.05 15.60
N PRO A 32 -16.26 -14.26 16.33
CA PRO A 32 -16.31 -12.77 16.38
C PRO A 32 -15.40 -12.05 15.37
N VAL A 33 -14.63 -12.77 14.56
CA VAL A 33 -13.61 -12.17 13.69
C VAL A 33 -14.24 -11.26 12.63
N ASN A 34 -15.33 -11.68 12.01
CA ASN A 34 -16.02 -10.87 11.00
C ASN A 34 -16.50 -9.53 11.57
N GLU A 35 -17.00 -9.51 12.81
CA GLU A 35 -17.42 -8.26 13.45
C GLU A 35 -16.24 -7.38 13.85
N LEU A 36 -15.14 -7.98 14.28
CA LEU A 36 -13.91 -7.25 14.57
C LEU A 36 -13.36 -6.57 13.31
N VAL A 37 -13.35 -7.27 12.18
CA VAL A 37 -12.90 -6.69 10.90
C VAL A 37 -13.78 -5.48 10.52
N ASN A 38 -15.09 -5.62 10.63
CA ASN A 38 -16.01 -4.51 10.34
C ASN A 38 -15.81 -3.33 11.28
N SER A 39 -15.59 -3.59 12.56
CA SER A 39 -15.36 -2.57 13.57
C SER A 39 -14.07 -1.79 13.31
N ILE A 40 -12.98 -2.49 13.03
CA ILE A 40 -11.69 -1.86 12.70
C ILE A 40 -11.81 -1.09 11.38
N TRP A 41 -12.46 -1.67 10.38
CA TRP A 41 -12.68 -0.99 9.10
C TRP A 41 -13.43 0.35 9.27
N LYS A 42 -14.46 0.39 10.11
CA LYS A 42 -15.18 1.64 10.39
C LYS A 42 -14.29 2.72 11.02
N ARG A 43 -13.35 2.33 11.87
CA ARG A 43 -12.37 3.26 12.44
C ARG A 43 -11.42 3.80 11.35
N VAL A 44 -10.95 2.92 10.48
CA VAL A 44 -10.07 3.29 9.36
C VAL A 44 -10.79 4.22 8.39
N GLU A 45 -12.00 3.87 7.99
CA GLU A 45 -12.80 4.65 7.03
C GLU A 45 -13.02 6.10 7.48
N LYS A 46 -13.18 6.32 8.78
CA LYS A 46 -13.43 7.64 9.35
C LYS A 46 -12.20 8.54 9.42
N THR A 47 -11.01 7.97 9.59
CA THR A 47 -9.83 8.74 9.97
C THR A 47 -8.67 8.62 9.00
N VAL A 48 -8.57 7.52 8.27
CA VAL A 48 -7.42 7.25 7.39
C VAL A 48 -7.72 7.74 5.98
N THR A 49 -6.80 8.54 5.43
CA THR A 49 -6.84 8.98 4.04
C THR A 49 -5.53 8.61 3.38
N PRO A 50 -5.48 7.50 2.63
CA PRO A 50 -4.29 7.13 1.90
C PRO A 50 -3.94 8.15 0.82
N HIS A 51 -2.65 8.29 0.53
CA HIS A 51 -2.14 9.21 -0.47
C HIS A 51 -1.22 8.48 -1.44
N PHE A 52 -1.23 8.93 -2.66
CA PHE A 52 -0.36 8.46 -3.73
C PHE A 52 0.33 9.66 -4.35
N TYR A 53 1.66 9.60 -4.44
CA TYR A 53 2.48 10.64 -5.06
C TYR A 53 3.28 9.99 -6.17
N TYR A 54 3.37 10.62 -7.32
CA TYR A 54 4.26 10.13 -8.37
C TYR A 54 4.92 11.27 -9.12
N GLN A 55 6.05 10.95 -9.72
CA GLN A 55 6.76 11.87 -10.60
C GLN A 55 7.37 11.07 -11.76
N ILE A 56 7.35 11.63 -12.96
CA ILE A 56 7.91 11.01 -14.15
C ILE A 56 9.30 11.59 -14.38
N PHE A 57 10.28 10.70 -14.52
CA PHE A 57 11.67 11.06 -14.76
C PHE A 57 12.16 10.44 -16.06
N ASP A 58 13.10 11.13 -16.73
CA ASP A 58 13.90 10.50 -17.76
C ASP A 58 14.83 9.47 -17.12
N CYS A 59 15.02 8.33 -17.77
CA CYS A 59 15.88 7.27 -17.27
C CYS A 59 16.79 6.71 -18.33
N GLU A 60 17.91 6.15 -17.89
CA GLU A 60 18.84 5.39 -18.71
C GLU A 60 18.95 3.97 -18.17
N ILE A 61 18.72 2.98 -19.04
CA ILE A 61 18.75 1.58 -18.66
C ILE A 61 20.10 0.99 -19.11
N LEU A 62 20.89 0.53 -18.16
CA LEU A 62 22.14 -0.18 -18.40
C LEU A 62 21.91 -1.70 -18.31
N SER A 63 22.97 -2.49 -18.48
CA SER A 63 22.83 -3.95 -18.53
C SER A 63 22.34 -4.60 -17.24
N ASP A 64 22.62 -3.98 -16.09
CA ASP A 64 22.32 -4.52 -14.76
C ASP A 64 21.77 -3.48 -13.77
N ARG A 65 21.49 -2.26 -14.25
CA ARG A 65 21.09 -1.15 -13.41
C ARG A 65 20.23 -0.14 -14.17
N VAL A 66 19.54 0.70 -13.43
CA VAL A 66 18.73 1.80 -13.95
C VAL A 66 19.20 3.10 -13.34
N CYS A 67 19.46 4.10 -14.18
CA CYS A 67 19.83 5.43 -13.73
C CYS A 67 18.66 6.39 -13.91
N ILE A 68 18.26 7.05 -12.84
CA ILE A 68 17.21 8.08 -12.83
C ILE A 68 17.85 9.35 -12.28
N GLN A 69 17.97 10.37 -13.12
CA GLN A 69 18.75 11.57 -12.80
C GLN A 69 20.17 11.19 -12.37
N ASN A 70 20.60 11.55 -11.17
CA ASN A 70 21.92 11.23 -10.62
C ASN A 70 21.89 10.02 -9.67
N THR A 71 20.80 9.27 -9.65
CA THR A 71 20.63 8.12 -8.77
C THR A 71 20.71 6.83 -9.56
N VAL A 72 21.54 5.91 -9.08
CA VAL A 72 21.72 4.58 -9.68
C VAL A 72 20.99 3.56 -8.84
N PHE A 73 20.10 2.79 -9.47
CA PHE A 73 19.39 1.68 -8.85
C PHE A 73 19.99 0.37 -9.36
N GLU A 74 20.56 -0.41 -8.46
CA GLU A 74 21.14 -1.71 -8.80
C GLU A 74 20.05 -2.78 -8.86
N THR A 75 19.34 -2.81 -9.98
CA THR A 75 18.18 -3.69 -10.20
C THR A 75 18.54 -5.13 -10.52
N GLY A 76 19.80 -5.35 -10.99
CA GLY A 76 20.19 -6.63 -11.57
C GLY A 76 19.81 -6.75 -13.05
N LYS A 77 20.33 -7.80 -13.69
CA LYS A 77 20.23 -8.00 -15.15
C LYS A 77 18.81 -8.28 -15.63
N VAL A 78 18.02 -9.02 -14.84
CA VAL A 78 16.67 -9.44 -15.24
C VAL A 78 15.74 -8.22 -15.35
N ILE A 79 15.71 -7.40 -14.30
CA ILE A 79 14.88 -6.19 -14.27
C ILE A 79 15.34 -5.18 -15.31
N ALA A 80 16.65 -4.93 -15.40
CA ALA A 80 17.20 -4.01 -16.38
C ALA A 80 16.84 -4.45 -17.81
N ARG A 81 16.93 -5.74 -18.11
CA ARG A 81 16.55 -6.28 -19.42
C ARG A 81 15.07 -6.05 -19.75
N SER A 82 14.17 -6.26 -18.78
CA SER A 82 12.73 -6.01 -19.01
C SER A 82 12.40 -4.54 -19.25
N LEU A 83 13.22 -3.63 -18.73
CA LEU A 83 13.02 -2.18 -18.87
C LEU A 83 13.84 -1.56 -20.01
N ARG A 84 14.61 -2.32 -20.76
CA ARG A 84 15.62 -1.84 -21.72
C ARG A 84 15.13 -0.85 -22.78
N LYS A 85 13.83 -0.88 -23.09
CA LYS A 85 13.20 0.03 -24.07
C LYS A 85 12.61 1.27 -23.44
N SER A 86 12.63 1.37 -22.12
CA SER A 86 12.06 2.50 -21.39
C SER A 86 12.98 3.70 -21.47
N LYS A 87 12.41 4.87 -21.70
CA LYS A 87 13.11 6.16 -21.70
C LYS A 87 12.68 7.03 -20.53
N GLN A 88 11.53 6.75 -19.97
CA GLN A 88 10.98 7.46 -18.83
C GLN A 88 10.45 6.45 -17.83
N MET A 89 10.46 6.81 -16.54
CA MET A 89 9.93 6.00 -15.46
C MET A 89 9.11 6.87 -14.53
N ALA A 90 7.97 6.34 -14.12
CA ALA A 90 7.20 6.90 -13.02
C ALA A 90 7.73 6.32 -11.71
N VAL A 91 8.16 7.19 -10.83
CA VAL A 91 8.53 6.82 -9.46
C VAL A 91 7.40 7.27 -8.55
N PHE A 92 6.88 6.37 -7.74
CA PHE A 92 5.73 6.67 -6.90
C PHE A 92 5.95 6.27 -5.44
N VAL A 93 5.19 6.92 -4.56
CA VAL A 93 5.09 6.58 -3.14
C VAL A 93 3.61 6.47 -2.81
N ALA A 94 3.22 5.33 -2.24
CA ALA A 94 1.90 5.12 -1.68
C ALA A 94 2.01 5.08 -0.15
N THR A 95 1.14 5.79 0.54
CA THR A 95 1.14 5.85 2.01
C THR A 95 -0.28 5.85 2.55
N VAL A 96 -0.48 5.20 3.67
CA VAL A 96 -1.74 5.25 4.43
C VAL A 96 -1.81 6.44 5.38
N GLY A 97 -0.72 7.20 5.53
CA GLY A 97 -0.68 8.45 6.27
C GLY A 97 -0.51 8.30 7.79
N GLN A 98 -0.40 9.43 8.46
CA GLN A 98 -0.15 9.53 9.90
C GLN A 98 -1.35 9.02 10.73
N GLU A 99 -2.55 9.21 10.24
CA GLU A 99 -3.77 8.77 10.93
C GLU A 99 -3.82 7.26 11.10
N TYR A 100 -3.30 6.51 10.12
CA TYR A 100 -3.16 5.06 10.23
C TYR A 100 -2.15 4.68 11.32
N GLU A 101 -1.00 5.34 11.36
CA GLU A 101 0.00 5.14 12.41
C GLU A 101 -0.57 5.43 13.80
N ASN A 102 -1.39 6.46 13.93
CA ASN A 102 -2.05 6.80 15.17
C ASN A 102 -2.99 5.67 15.62
N LEU A 103 -3.75 5.08 14.69
CA LEU A 103 -4.59 3.92 14.98
C LEU A 103 -3.77 2.69 15.41
N VAL A 104 -2.65 2.44 14.76
CA VAL A 104 -1.73 1.35 15.15
C VAL A 104 -1.29 1.54 16.60
N ASN A 105 -0.88 2.74 16.97
CA ASN A 105 -0.43 3.05 18.32
C ASN A 105 -1.55 2.90 19.35
N GLU A 106 -2.77 3.32 19.03
CA GLU A 106 -3.94 3.17 19.90
C GLU A 106 -4.26 1.70 20.16
N ILE A 107 -4.33 0.88 19.13
CA ILE A 107 -4.65 -0.55 19.24
C ILE A 107 -3.53 -1.31 19.93
N GLU A 108 -2.28 -0.95 19.65
CA GLU A 108 -1.12 -1.53 20.32
C GLU A 108 -1.15 -1.25 21.83
N ALA A 109 -1.57 -0.06 22.24
CA ALA A 109 -1.74 0.31 23.66
C ALA A 109 -2.87 -0.46 24.35
N GLU A 110 -3.86 -0.92 23.59
CA GLU A 110 -4.96 -1.76 24.10
C GLU A 110 -4.55 -3.23 24.30
N ASP A 111 -3.33 -3.60 23.89
CA ASP A 111 -2.77 -4.96 23.96
C ASP A 111 -3.65 -6.01 23.24
N ASP A 112 -4.28 -5.60 22.15
CA ASP A 112 -5.14 -6.43 21.32
C ASP A 112 -4.43 -6.85 20.03
N SER A 113 -3.75 -7.99 20.09
CA SER A 113 -2.95 -8.50 18.95
C SER A 113 -3.82 -8.92 17.76
N VAL A 114 -5.04 -9.36 18.00
CA VAL A 114 -5.96 -9.75 16.91
C VAL A 114 -6.41 -8.52 16.13
N SER A 115 -6.84 -7.48 16.83
CA SER A 115 -7.21 -6.21 16.18
C SER A 115 -6.04 -5.57 15.47
N LEU A 116 -4.83 -5.66 16.01
CA LEU A 116 -3.62 -5.16 15.38
C LEU A 116 -3.32 -5.90 14.06
N PHE A 117 -3.45 -7.22 14.06
CA PHE A 117 -3.30 -8.04 12.86
C PHE A 117 -4.33 -7.66 11.78
N ILE A 118 -5.58 -7.45 12.18
CA ILE A 118 -6.64 -6.98 11.29
C ILE A 118 -6.29 -5.61 10.70
N LEU A 119 -5.83 -4.68 11.52
CA LEU A 119 -5.45 -3.35 11.06
C LEU A 119 -4.29 -3.40 10.05
N TYR A 120 -3.29 -4.23 10.27
CA TYR A 120 -2.20 -4.44 9.32
C TYR A 120 -2.70 -5.04 7.99
N SER A 121 -3.64 -5.97 8.05
CA SER A 121 -4.24 -6.55 6.85
C SER A 121 -5.02 -5.51 6.04
N ILE A 122 -5.76 -4.64 6.70
CA ILE A 122 -6.46 -3.51 6.09
C ILE A 122 -5.46 -2.54 5.45
N GLY A 123 -4.39 -2.19 6.16
CA GLY A 123 -3.34 -1.31 5.65
C GLY A 123 -2.68 -1.84 4.39
N THR A 124 -2.40 -3.13 4.34
CA THR A 124 -1.86 -3.81 3.16
C THR A 124 -2.80 -3.65 1.96
N CYS A 125 -4.09 -3.92 2.15
CA CYS A 125 -5.09 -3.75 1.09
C CYS A 125 -5.20 -2.31 0.62
N LEU A 126 -5.15 -1.33 1.52
CA LEU A 126 -5.22 0.08 1.16
C LEU A 126 -4.03 0.51 0.32
N VAL A 127 -2.82 0.12 0.68
CA VAL A 127 -1.61 0.44 -0.08
C VAL A 127 -1.64 -0.23 -1.45
N GLU A 128 -2.05 -1.49 -1.53
CA GLU A 128 -2.12 -2.23 -2.80
C GLU A 128 -3.23 -1.73 -3.74
N SER A 129 -4.26 -1.07 -3.21
CA SER A 129 -5.36 -0.54 -4.00
C SER A 129 -5.10 0.83 -4.61
N VAL A 130 -3.98 1.45 -4.28
CA VAL A 130 -3.60 2.80 -4.75
C VAL A 130 -3.16 2.84 -6.23
#